data_c93f00df0215474b71d402fa36ae969b
#
_entry.id   c93f00df0215474b71d402fa36ae969b
#
_cell.length_a   1.000
_cell.length_b   1.000
_cell.length_c   1.000
_cell.angle_alpha   90.00
_cell.angle_beta   90.00
_cell.angle_gamma   90.00
#
_symmetry.space_group_name_H-M   'P 1'
#
loop_
_entity.id
_entity.type
_entity.pdbx_description
1 polymer ?
#
loop_
_entity_poly.entity_id
_entity_poly.type
_entity_poly.pdbx_seq_one_letter_code
_entity_poly.pdbx_strand_id
1 'polypeptide(L)'
;MIDIGKILKRAWHILWDYKVLWIFGFLLALTIGNGGGVRSSSSYQVGQRDIENYNPNYQTSPYWNEFNSWMQRYVMPVVTHPERYIGTFIWIGVIVLTVILVFAAINALIRYPSETAVLRMVNDYEQTGTRVGFRQGWKLGWSRPAFRIWLVDLILGIPGFIFAMIVLGMVGVLTYNIFIGRLMMYDVPSVLFGVFGGIFCLLLPLALVFALLGVFLNVLRQFITRKIALEGLTFGESFREGWNMFKRNLGGAALMWLVMLGIGIGVGVAMIIAVIVLIPAYIVTAIVGVMVAAIPGLAAFGIASLFGGKLLAILIGILVALPFFVTILASPSTFLGGLVQIYSSSVWTLTYREMKSRETVTPAEPAPVVQPAQ
;
A
#
# COMPACT_ATOMS: atom_id res chain seq x y z
N MET A 1 17.04 -28.34 -9.19
CA MET A 1 15.97 -27.67 -8.38
C MET A 1 16.58 -26.54 -7.57
N ILE A 2 15.84 -25.46 -7.33
CA ILE A 2 16.28 -24.32 -6.47
C ILE A 2 16.29 -24.82 -5.02
N ASP A 3 17.38 -24.56 -4.30
CA ASP A 3 17.46 -24.89 -2.88
C ASP A 3 16.80 -23.77 -2.05
N ILE A 4 15.49 -23.92 -1.86
CA ILE A 4 14.65 -22.95 -1.15
C ILE A 4 15.10 -22.83 0.31
N GLY A 5 15.42 -23.93 0.97
CA GLY A 5 15.84 -23.93 2.38
C GLY A 5 17.09 -23.09 2.60
N LYS A 6 18.08 -23.23 1.71
CA LYS A 6 19.32 -22.45 1.75
C LYS A 6 19.07 -20.96 1.53
N ILE A 7 18.20 -20.62 0.58
CA ILE A 7 17.83 -19.21 0.30
C ILE A 7 17.15 -18.57 1.51
N LEU A 8 16.15 -19.23 2.09
CA LEU A 8 15.42 -18.72 3.25
C LEU A 8 16.33 -18.51 4.46
N LYS A 9 17.17 -19.52 4.76
CA LYS A 9 18.13 -19.43 5.86
C LYS A 9 19.14 -18.31 5.63
N ARG A 10 19.64 -18.14 4.41
CA ARG A 10 20.58 -17.07 4.07
C ARG A 10 19.94 -15.70 4.19
N ALA A 11 18.71 -15.51 3.68
CA ALA A 11 17.96 -14.27 3.81
C ALA A 11 17.72 -13.88 5.29
N TRP A 12 17.46 -14.90 6.15
CA TRP A 12 17.33 -14.70 7.59
C TRP A 12 18.63 -14.19 8.24
N HIS A 13 19.78 -14.77 7.87
CA HIS A 13 21.08 -14.28 8.36
C HIS A 13 21.36 -12.85 7.90
N ILE A 14 21.09 -12.51 6.63
CA ILE A 14 21.27 -11.15 6.12
C ILE A 14 20.43 -10.16 6.94
N LEU A 15 19.18 -10.50 7.26
CA LEU A 15 18.29 -9.65 8.04
C LEU A 15 18.89 -9.28 9.41
N TRP A 16 19.50 -10.24 10.12
CA TRP A 16 20.04 -10.02 11.46
C TRP A 16 21.46 -9.48 11.47
N ASP A 17 22.28 -9.88 10.52
CA ASP A 17 23.67 -9.47 10.43
C ASP A 17 23.82 -8.05 9.89
N TYR A 18 22.89 -7.59 9.04
CA TYR A 18 23.01 -6.30 8.36
C TYR A 18 21.95 -5.31 8.86
N LYS A 19 22.09 -4.87 10.11
CA LYS A 19 21.13 -4.01 10.82
C LYS A 19 20.81 -2.68 10.13
N VAL A 20 21.72 -2.13 9.32
CA VAL A 20 21.48 -0.89 8.56
C VAL A 20 20.27 -1.05 7.62
N LEU A 21 20.01 -2.24 7.10
CA LEU A 21 18.85 -2.53 6.27
C LEU A 21 17.53 -2.24 7.02
N TRP A 22 17.49 -2.38 8.36
CA TRP A 22 16.28 -2.14 9.15
C TRP A 22 15.74 -0.73 8.97
N ILE A 23 16.64 0.28 8.83
CA ILE A 23 16.24 1.67 8.58
C ILE A 23 15.55 1.77 7.22
N PHE A 24 16.12 1.15 6.18
CA PHE A 24 15.50 1.14 4.84
C PHE A 24 14.19 0.35 4.82
N GLY A 25 14.12 -0.75 5.57
CA GLY A 25 12.88 -1.52 5.73
C GLY A 25 11.78 -0.71 6.41
N PHE A 26 12.11 0.02 7.47
CA PHE A 26 11.18 0.93 8.12
C PHE A 26 10.68 2.02 7.17
N LEU A 27 11.59 2.66 6.40
CA LEU A 27 11.22 3.64 5.38
C LEU A 27 10.30 3.04 4.29
N LEU A 28 10.59 1.82 3.85
CA LEU A 28 9.73 1.11 2.90
C LEU A 28 8.35 0.81 3.49
N ALA A 29 8.28 0.30 4.71
CA ALA A 29 7.01 0.00 5.37
C ALA A 29 6.18 1.26 5.64
N LEU A 30 6.84 2.38 5.96
CA LEU A 30 6.18 3.67 6.14
C LEU A 30 5.53 4.17 4.85
N THR A 31 6.19 3.97 3.70
CA THR A 31 5.71 4.46 2.39
C THR A 31 4.74 3.52 1.69
N ILE A 32 4.88 2.20 1.91
CA ILE A 32 3.98 1.20 1.32
C ILE A 32 2.66 1.13 2.13
N GLY A 33 2.66 1.71 3.34
CA GLY A 33 1.66 1.44 4.35
C GLY A 33 1.77 -0.03 4.80
N ASN A 34 1.16 -0.43 5.87
CA ASN A 34 1.14 -1.83 6.33
C ASN A 34 0.49 -2.82 5.31
N GLY A 35 0.38 -2.43 4.04
CA GLY A 35 -0.30 -3.14 2.96
C GLY A 35 0.54 -4.13 2.17
N GLY A 36 1.76 -4.41 2.57
CA GLY A 36 2.65 -5.41 1.93
C GLY A 36 2.42 -6.84 2.40
N GLY A 37 1.20 -7.28 2.53
CA GLY A 37 0.80 -8.63 2.91
C GLY A 37 -0.33 -8.58 3.93
N VAL A 38 -1.50 -9.03 3.52
CA VAL A 38 -2.74 -9.07 4.29
C VAL A 38 -3.27 -7.66 4.63
N ARG A 39 -4.07 -7.09 3.75
CA ARG A 39 -5.07 -6.08 4.12
C ARG A 39 -6.01 -6.71 5.15
N SER A 40 -5.71 -6.56 6.42
CA SER A 40 -6.72 -6.74 7.45
C SER A 40 -7.63 -5.53 7.33
N SER A 41 -8.71 -5.68 6.57
CA SER A 41 -9.88 -4.84 6.73
C SER A 41 -10.42 -5.14 8.12
N SER A 42 -10.02 -4.35 9.11
CA SER A 42 -10.74 -4.31 10.36
C SER A 42 -12.10 -3.68 10.06
N SER A 43 -13.06 -4.50 9.68
CA SER A 43 -14.46 -4.14 9.75
C SER A 43 -14.80 -4.01 11.23
N TYR A 44 -14.87 -2.77 11.70
CA TYR A 44 -15.53 -2.51 12.97
C TYR A 44 -17.01 -2.85 12.76
N GLN A 45 -17.42 -4.02 13.23
CA GLN A 45 -18.81 -4.31 13.47
C GLN A 45 -19.24 -3.42 14.65
N VAL A 46 -19.82 -2.28 14.34
CA VAL A 46 -20.61 -1.53 15.33
C VAL A 46 -21.76 -2.45 15.72
N GLY A 47 -21.70 -2.94 16.95
CA GLY A 47 -22.68 -3.85 17.46
C GLY A 47 -24.08 -3.19 17.45
N GLN A 48 -25.00 -3.82 16.79
CA GLN A 48 -26.39 -3.41 16.62
C GLN A 48 -27.22 -3.45 17.92
N ARG A 49 -26.56 -3.58 19.08
CA ARG A 49 -27.21 -3.76 20.39
C ARG A 49 -27.55 -2.46 21.14
N ASP A 50 -27.09 -1.30 20.66
CA ASP A 50 -27.30 -0.05 21.41
C ASP A 50 -28.44 0.82 20.86
N ILE A 51 -29.21 0.35 19.88
CA ILE A 51 -30.28 1.14 19.25
C ILE A 51 -31.64 0.94 19.96
N GLU A 52 -31.82 -0.10 20.77
CA GLU A 52 -33.13 -0.41 21.41
C GLU A 52 -33.45 0.40 22.67
N ASN A 53 -32.52 1.20 23.22
CA ASN A 53 -32.78 2.07 24.38
C ASN A 53 -32.70 3.55 24.04
N TYR A 54 -33.22 3.98 22.89
CA TYR A 54 -33.35 5.39 22.58
C TYR A 54 -34.47 6.01 23.42
N ASN A 55 -34.10 6.61 24.55
CA ASN A 55 -34.99 7.42 25.37
C ASN A 55 -35.07 8.84 24.78
N PRO A 56 -36.22 9.28 24.23
CA PRO A 56 -36.33 10.59 23.58
C PRO A 56 -36.20 11.79 24.53
N ASN A 57 -36.04 11.58 25.83
CA ASN A 57 -35.89 12.63 26.83
C ASN A 57 -34.45 13.03 27.22
N TYR A 58 -33.43 12.57 26.44
CA TYR A 58 -32.11 13.14 26.62
C TYR A 58 -32.12 14.59 26.15
N GLN A 59 -31.93 15.52 27.12
CA GLN A 59 -31.56 16.89 26.79
C GLN A 59 -30.32 16.81 25.89
N THR A 60 -30.49 17.13 24.60
CA THR A 60 -29.41 17.12 23.61
C THR A 60 -28.28 17.98 24.13
N SER A 61 -27.09 17.40 24.26
CA SER A 61 -25.93 18.17 24.75
C SER A 61 -25.76 19.44 23.92
N PRO A 62 -25.28 20.55 24.49
CA PRO A 62 -25.05 21.79 23.75
C PRO A 62 -24.26 21.58 22.47
N TYR A 63 -23.33 20.64 22.46
CA TYR A 63 -22.52 20.26 21.29
C TYR A 63 -23.35 19.57 20.18
N TRP A 64 -24.39 18.80 20.55
CA TRP A 64 -25.27 18.17 19.56
C TRP A 64 -26.18 19.19 18.88
N ASN A 65 -26.67 20.17 19.61
CA ASN A 65 -27.45 21.27 19.06
C ASN A 65 -26.60 22.17 18.17
N GLU A 66 -25.34 22.44 18.54
CA GLU A 66 -24.39 23.18 17.72
C GLU A 66 -24.04 22.40 16.46
N PHE A 67 -23.80 21.09 16.55
CA PHE A 67 -23.58 20.19 15.40
C PHE A 67 -24.80 20.16 14.46
N ASN A 68 -26.00 20.03 14.99
CA ASN A 68 -27.23 20.02 14.20
C ASN A 68 -27.47 21.37 13.49
N SER A 69 -27.23 22.48 14.18
CA SER A 69 -27.35 23.82 13.58
C SER A 69 -26.29 24.06 12.50
N TRP A 70 -25.07 23.55 12.72
CA TRP A 70 -24.00 23.56 11.71
C TRP A 70 -24.37 22.68 10.53
N MET A 71 -24.88 21.47 10.74
CA MET A 71 -25.35 20.55 9.71
C MET A 71 -26.43 21.20 8.84
N GLN A 72 -27.45 21.81 9.46
CA GLN A 72 -28.55 22.48 8.75
C GLN A 72 -28.08 23.73 7.99
N ARG A 73 -27.10 24.44 8.53
CA ARG A 73 -26.62 25.70 7.92
C ARG A 73 -25.65 25.47 6.78
N TYR A 74 -24.77 24.45 6.87
CA TYR A 74 -23.67 24.27 5.93
C TYR A 74 -23.79 23.00 5.07
N VAL A 75 -24.37 21.93 5.59
CA VAL A 75 -24.44 20.64 4.87
C VAL A 75 -25.77 20.49 4.13
N MET A 76 -26.89 20.77 4.80
CA MET A 76 -28.21 20.64 4.19
C MET A 76 -28.39 21.44 2.89
N PRO A 77 -27.99 22.73 2.79
CA PRO A 77 -28.10 23.47 1.53
C PRO A 77 -27.28 22.86 0.39
N VAL A 78 -26.15 22.23 0.71
CA VAL A 78 -25.30 21.54 -0.25
C VAL A 78 -25.96 20.26 -0.77
N VAL A 79 -26.63 19.53 0.12
CA VAL A 79 -27.33 18.27 -0.22
C VAL A 79 -28.63 18.56 -0.97
N THR A 80 -29.38 19.61 -0.59
CA THR A 80 -30.68 19.93 -1.21
C THR A 80 -30.53 20.66 -2.55
N HIS A 81 -29.48 21.44 -2.73
CA HIS A 81 -29.21 22.23 -3.97
C HIS A 81 -27.76 22.05 -4.44
N PRO A 82 -27.32 20.81 -4.78
CA PRO A 82 -25.93 20.54 -5.16
C PRO A 82 -25.48 21.36 -6.38
N GLU A 83 -26.40 21.72 -7.28
CA GLU A 83 -26.14 22.49 -8.48
C GLU A 83 -25.54 23.86 -8.18
N ARG A 84 -25.86 24.47 -7.03
CA ARG A 84 -25.31 25.78 -6.62
C ARG A 84 -23.86 25.70 -6.15
N TYR A 85 -23.41 24.49 -5.77
CA TYR A 85 -22.10 24.24 -5.18
C TYR A 85 -21.14 23.52 -6.11
N ILE A 86 -21.50 23.26 -7.38
CA ILE A 86 -20.66 22.56 -8.36
C ILE A 86 -19.26 23.20 -8.43
N GLY A 87 -19.18 24.54 -8.50
CA GLY A 87 -17.89 25.23 -8.51
C GLY A 87 -17.05 24.95 -7.25
N THR A 88 -17.70 24.96 -6.08
CA THR A 88 -17.04 24.64 -4.80
C THR A 88 -16.55 23.18 -4.76
N PHE A 89 -17.35 22.24 -5.24
CA PHE A 89 -16.94 20.83 -5.34
C PHE A 89 -15.75 20.64 -6.28
N ILE A 90 -15.73 21.33 -7.41
CA ILE A 90 -14.59 21.29 -8.34
C ILE A 90 -13.33 21.81 -7.64
N TRP A 91 -13.39 22.94 -6.94
CA TRP A 91 -12.24 23.50 -6.23
C TRP A 91 -11.77 22.58 -5.09
N ILE A 92 -12.69 22.03 -4.30
CA ILE A 92 -12.36 21.03 -3.27
C ILE A 92 -11.70 19.81 -3.92
N GLY A 93 -12.24 19.30 -5.03
CA GLY A 93 -11.67 18.20 -5.79
C GLY A 93 -10.24 18.48 -6.27
N VAL A 94 -10.00 19.68 -6.81
CA VAL A 94 -8.66 20.12 -7.25
C VAL A 94 -7.69 20.20 -6.06
N ILE A 95 -8.11 20.76 -4.93
CA ILE A 95 -7.27 20.85 -3.73
C ILE A 95 -6.93 19.45 -3.20
N VAL A 96 -7.93 18.59 -3.06
CA VAL A 96 -7.75 17.21 -2.59
C VAL A 96 -6.82 16.44 -3.54
N LEU A 97 -7.03 16.55 -4.86
CA LEU A 97 -6.17 15.93 -5.85
C LEU A 97 -4.73 16.43 -5.74
N THR A 98 -4.53 17.74 -5.59
CA THR A 98 -3.20 18.35 -5.43
C THR A 98 -2.51 17.80 -4.18
N VAL A 99 -3.22 17.73 -3.06
CA VAL A 99 -2.70 17.17 -1.80
C VAL A 99 -2.31 15.71 -1.99
N ILE A 100 -3.17 14.89 -2.61
CA ILE A 100 -2.89 13.49 -2.90
C ILE A 100 -1.63 13.35 -3.78
N LEU A 101 -1.49 14.17 -4.83
CA LEU A 101 -0.32 14.13 -5.71
C LEU A 101 0.96 14.53 -4.99
N VAL A 102 0.93 15.53 -4.11
CA VAL A 102 2.09 15.92 -3.30
C VAL A 102 2.49 14.79 -2.36
N PHE A 103 1.54 14.18 -1.64
CA PHE A 103 1.82 13.02 -0.79
C PHE A 103 2.33 11.82 -1.58
N ALA A 104 1.77 11.54 -2.74
CA ALA A 104 2.25 10.47 -3.63
C ALA A 104 3.68 10.71 -4.10
N ALA A 105 4.03 11.97 -4.45
CA ALA A 105 5.39 12.35 -4.83
C ALA A 105 6.38 12.16 -3.68
N ILE A 106 6.04 12.64 -2.47
CA ILE A 106 6.88 12.46 -1.28
C ILE A 106 7.09 10.97 -0.99
N ASN A 107 6.02 10.17 -1.02
CA ASN A 107 6.11 8.73 -0.84
C ASN A 107 7.00 8.07 -1.90
N ALA A 108 6.89 8.46 -3.17
CA ALA A 108 7.72 7.95 -4.25
C ALA A 108 9.21 8.28 -4.03
N LEU A 109 9.52 9.52 -3.62
CA LEU A 109 10.88 9.98 -3.34
C LEU A 109 11.56 9.22 -2.17
N ILE A 110 10.81 8.66 -1.25
CA ILE A 110 11.33 7.84 -0.16
C ILE A 110 11.37 6.37 -0.56
N ARG A 111 10.31 5.86 -1.14
CA ARG A 111 10.11 4.44 -1.45
C ARG A 111 11.13 3.91 -2.45
N TYR A 112 11.24 4.52 -3.62
CA TYR A 112 12.03 3.97 -4.71
C TYR A 112 13.55 4.01 -4.45
N PRO A 113 14.13 5.07 -3.88
CA PRO A 113 15.51 5.03 -3.43
C PRO A 113 15.74 3.98 -2.33
N SER A 114 14.83 3.84 -1.35
CA SER A 114 14.95 2.84 -0.30
C SER A 114 14.89 1.42 -0.86
N GLU A 115 13.99 1.12 -1.79
CA GLU A 115 13.89 -0.19 -2.46
C GLU A 115 15.15 -0.50 -3.27
N THR A 116 15.63 0.47 -4.06
CA THR A 116 16.87 0.32 -4.84
C THR A 116 18.08 0.11 -3.94
N ALA A 117 18.16 0.85 -2.82
CA ALA A 117 19.21 0.69 -1.82
C ALA A 117 19.24 -0.73 -1.26
N VAL A 118 18.09 -1.24 -0.80
CA VAL A 118 17.98 -2.61 -0.25
C VAL A 118 18.43 -3.65 -1.27
N LEU A 119 17.95 -3.56 -2.53
CA LEU A 119 18.31 -4.51 -3.57
C LEU A 119 19.83 -4.56 -3.82
N ARG A 120 20.47 -3.40 -3.92
CA ARG A 120 21.91 -3.30 -4.17
C ARG A 120 22.72 -3.70 -2.95
N MET A 121 22.36 -3.20 -1.77
CA MET A 121 23.09 -3.51 -0.54
C MET A 121 23.05 -5.02 -0.23
N VAL A 122 21.93 -5.70 -0.44
CA VAL A 122 21.81 -7.16 -0.29
C VAL A 122 22.66 -7.88 -1.32
N ASN A 123 22.64 -7.42 -2.58
CA ASN A 123 23.46 -8.01 -3.63
C ASN A 123 24.97 -7.83 -3.38
N ASP A 124 25.40 -6.63 -3.00
CA ASP A 124 26.79 -6.32 -2.74
C ASP A 124 27.31 -7.09 -1.51
N TYR A 125 26.50 -7.16 -0.44
CA TYR A 125 26.82 -7.97 0.74
C TYR A 125 27.00 -9.45 0.39
N GLU A 126 26.16 -9.99 -0.51
CA GLU A 126 26.25 -11.38 -0.94
C GLU A 126 27.44 -11.66 -1.88
N GLN A 127 27.93 -10.63 -2.61
CA GLN A 127 29.09 -10.76 -3.50
C GLN A 127 30.42 -10.57 -2.76
N THR A 128 30.50 -9.56 -1.92
CA THR A 128 31.77 -9.09 -1.34
C THR A 128 31.86 -9.24 0.18
N GLY A 129 30.75 -9.56 0.87
CA GLY A 129 30.67 -9.56 2.34
C GLY A 129 30.73 -8.18 2.96
N THR A 130 30.83 -7.09 2.17
CA THR A 130 30.97 -5.73 2.68
C THR A 130 29.64 -5.16 3.16
N ARG A 131 29.66 -4.46 4.30
CA ARG A 131 28.49 -3.79 4.88
C ARG A 131 28.61 -2.29 4.66
N VAL A 132 27.67 -1.72 3.96
CA VAL A 132 27.63 -0.29 3.63
C VAL A 132 26.82 0.45 4.70
N GLY A 133 27.26 1.63 5.12
CA GLY A 133 26.52 2.46 6.07
C GLY A 133 25.27 3.10 5.46
N PHE A 134 24.38 3.65 6.31
CA PHE A 134 23.12 4.28 5.87
C PHE A 134 23.32 5.37 4.82
N ARG A 135 24.25 6.32 5.05
CA ARG A 135 24.50 7.44 4.12
C ARG A 135 24.94 6.96 2.74
N GLN A 136 25.80 5.94 2.71
CA GLN A 136 26.27 5.36 1.46
C GLN A 136 25.16 4.53 0.78
N GLY A 137 24.39 3.75 1.55
CA GLY A 137 23.21 3.03 1.05
C GLY A 137 22.16 3.96 0.45
N TRP A 138 21.89 5.10 1.09
CA TRP A 138 20.99 6.12 0.55
C TRP A 138 21.49 6.69 -0.79
N LYS A 139 22.78 6.97 -0.90
CA LYS A 139 23.41 7.42 -2.15
C LYS A 139 23.32 6.36 -3.26
N LEU A 140 23.49 5.08 -2.93
CA LEU A 140 23.31 3.97 -3.88
C LEU A 140 21.86 3.85 -4.35
N GLY A 141 20.90 4.13 -3.45
CA GLY A 141 19.48 4.13 -3.75
C GLY A 141 19.04 5.29 -4.62
N TRP A 142 19.57 6.49 -4.36
CA TRP A 142 19.26 7.71 -5.12
C TRP A 142 19.96 7.73 -6.48
N SER A 143 19.45 6.95 -7.40
CA SER A 143 20.09 6.66 -8.68
C SER A 143 19.06 6.49 -9.80
N ARG A 144 19.52 6.57 -11.07
CA ARG A 144 18.66 6.38 -12.24
C ARG A 144 17.79 5.09 -12.20
N PRO A 145 18.27 3.95 -11.70
CA PRO A 145 17.42 2.78 -11.47
C PRO A 145 16.19 3.01 -10.59
N ALA A 146 16.26 3.84 -9.54
CA ALA A 146 15.09 4.13 -8.70
C ALA A 146 13.93 4.75 -9.51
N PHE A 147 14.24 5.69 -10.41
CA PHE A 147 13.26 6.28 -11.32
C PHE A 147 12.67 5.25 -12.30
N ARG A 148 13.52 4.33 -12.82
CA ARG A 148 13.05 3.26 -13.72
C ARG A 148 12.15 2.28 -13.00
N ILE A 149 12.40 1.96 -11.72
CA ILE A 149 11.53 1.12 -10.90
C ILE A 149 10.17 1.82 -10.68
N TRP A 150 10.17 3.13 -10.45
CA TRP A 150 8.94 3.91 -10.38
C TRP A 150 8.11 3.80 -11.67
N LEU A 151 8.74 3.90 -12.85
CA LEU A 151 8.06 3.71 -14.14
C LEU A 151 7.47 2.29 -14.30
N VAL A 152 8.18 1.26 -13.82
CA VAL A 152 7.66 -0.11 -13.82
C VAL A 152 6.40 -0.20 -12.97
N ASP A 153 6.43 0.36 -11.75
CA ASP A 153 5.27 0.35 -10.85
C ASP A 153 4.09 1.13 -11.41
N LEU A 154 4.35 2.23 -12.11
CA LEU A 154 3.31 3.00 -12.78
C LEU A 154 2.59 2.16 -13.85
N ILE A 155 3.35 1.45 -14.69
CA ILE A 155 2.77 0.64 -15.77
C ILE A 155 2.09 -0.62 -15.23
N LEU A 156 2.74 -1.33 -14.31
CA LEU A 156 2.15 -2.51 -13.67
C LEU A 156 0.96 -2.17 -12.77
N GLY A 157 0.84 -0.91 -12.35
CA GLY A 157 -0.30 -0.39 -11.59
C GLY A 157 -1.54 -0.08 -12.43
N ILE A 158 -1.41 0.06 -13.76
CA ILE A 158 -2.54 0.41 -14.65
C ILE A 158 -3.75 -0.51 -14.47
N PRO A 159 -3.62 -1.85 -14.47
CA PRO A 159 -4.77 -2.73 -14.27
C PRO A 159 -5.48 -2.48 -12.94
N GLY A 160 -4.71 -2.28 -11.86
CA GLY A 160 -5.28 -1.94 -10.55
C GLY A 160 -6.02 -0.60 -10.55
N PHE A 161 -5.50 0.40 -11.27
CA PHE A 161 -6.16 1.69 -11.44
C PHE A 161 -7.47 1.56 -12.24
N ILE A 162 -7.47 0.78 -13.33
CA ILE A 162 -8.68 0.49 -14.10
C ILE A 162 -9.74 -0.18 -13.21
N PHE A 163 -9.35 -1.19 -12.44
CA PHE A 163 -10.26 -1.84 -11.50
C PHE A 163 -10.84 -0.86 -10.47
N ALA A 164 -10.00 0.00 -9.89
CA ALA A 164 -10.43 1.02 -8.94
C ALA A 164 -11.43 2.01 -9.58
N MET A 165 -11.22 2.42 -10.83
CA MET A 165 -12.14 3.29 -11.58
C MET A 165 -13.47 2.60 -11.86
N ILE A 166 -13.48 1.31 -12.17
CA ILE A 166 -14.72 0.53 -12.35
C ILE A 166 -15.50 0.50 -11.04
N VAL A 167 -14.83 0.18 -9.92
CA VAL A 167 -15.48 0.14 -8.60
C VAL A 167 -16.04 1.51 -8.21
N LEU A 168 -15.25 2.58 -8.39
CA LEU A 168 -15.69 3.95 -8.12
C LEU A 168 -16.88 4.36 -8.99
N GLY A 169 -16.87 4.00 -10.28
CA GLY A 169 -18.00 4.23 -11.19
C GLY A 169 -19.28 3.52 -10.71
N MET A 170 -19.15 2.26 -10.29
CA MET A 170 -20.29 1.49 -9.76
C MET A 170 -20.83 2.09 -8.45
N VAL A 171 -19.94 2.47 -7.54
CA VAL A 171 -20.32 3.17 -6.29
C VAL A 171 -20.97 4.52 -6.60
N GLY A 172 -20.44 5.26 -7.58
CA GLY A 172 -21.01 6.53 -8.03
C GLY A 172 -22.44 6.37 -8.58
N VAL A 173 -22.65 5.38 -9.44
CA VAL A 173 -24.00 5.06 -9.98
C VAL A 173 -24.96 4.67 -8.86
N LEU A 174 -24.51 3.87 -7.88
CA LEU A 174 -25.30 3.53 -6.70
C LEU A 174 -25.69 4.77 -5.90
N THR A 175 -24.71 5.58 -5.56
CA THR A 175 -24.92 6.81 -4.79
C THR A 175 -25.88 7.73 -5.52
N TYR A 176 -25.72 7.89 -6.84
CA TYR A 176 -26.61 8.67 -7.68
C TYR A 176 -28.05 8.16 -7.61
N ASN A 177 -28.28 6.82 -7.75
CA ASN A 177 -29.63 6.26 -7.69
C ASN A 177 -30.26 6.36 -6.29
N ILE A 178 -29.46 6.26 -5.22
CA ILE A 178 -29.93 6.42 -3.84
C ILE A 178 -30.31 7.88 -3.55
N PHE A 179 -29.47 8.86 -3.96
CA PHE A 179 -29.67 10.27 -3.63
C PHE A 179 -30.71 10.97 -4.52
N ILE A 180 -30.88 10.60 -5.80
CA ILE A 180 -31.82 11.25 -6.72
C ILE A 180 -33.25 10.65 -6.66
N GLY A 181 -33.50 9.79 -5.66
CA GLY A 181 -34.88 9.56 -5.22
C GLY A 181 -35.72 8.57 -6.04
N ARG A 182 -35.13 7.76 -6.91
CA ARG A 182 -35.84 6.63 -7.51
C ARG A 182 -35.99 5.46 -6.55
N LEU A 183 -35.10 5.34 -5.57
CA LEU A 183 -35.12 4.28 -4.55
C LEU A 183 -36.08 4.59 -3.38
N MET A 184 -36.43 5.86 -3.14
CA MET A 184 -37.40 6.21 -2.10
C MET A 184 -38.87 5.85 -2.44
N MET A 185 -39.16 5.48 -3.69
CA MET A 185 -40.50 5.08 -4.14
C MET A 185 -40.77 3.55 -4.15
N TYR A 186 -39.73 2.75 -3.93
CA TYR A 186 -39.86 1.29 -3.93
C TYR A 186 -39.51 0.70 -2.56
N ASP A 187 -39.97 -0.51 -2.31
CA ASP A 187 -39.70 -1.29 -1.09
C ASP A 187 -38.15 -1.39 -0.89
N VAL A 188 -37.63 -0.57 0.05
CA VAL A 188 -36.21 -0.39 0.29
C VAL A 188 -35.43 -1.71 0.42
N PRO A 189 -35.95 -2.75 1.12
CA PRO A 189 -35.25 -4.03 1.21
C PRO A 189 -35.02 -4.73 -0.12
N SER A 190 -36.06 -4.81 -0.97
CA SER A 190 -35.96 -5.56 -2.24
C SER A 190 -35.03 -4.91 -3.25
N VAL A 191 -34.99 -3.56 -3.28
CA VAL A 191 -34.09 -2.81 -4.14
C VAL A 191 -32.64 -2.91 -3.63
N LEU A 192 -32.42 -2.80 -2.33
CA LEU A 192 -31.09 -3.01 -1.73
C LEU A 192 -30.57 -4.41 -2.02
N PHE A 193 -31.36 -5.47 -1.80
CA PHE A 193 -30.97 -6.84 -2.13
C PHE A 193 -30.69 -7.04 -3.62
N GLY A 194 -31.48 -6.47 -4.52
CA GLY A 194 -31.28 -6.56 -5.97
C GLY A 194 -30.03 -5.83 -6.43
N VAL A 195 -29.80 -4.62 -5.94
CA VAL A 195 -28.66 -3.80 -6.31
C VAL A 195 -27.36 -4.33 -5.68
N PHE A 196 -27.35 -4.63 -4.38
CA PHE A 196 -26.18 -5.22 -3.72
C PHE A 196 -25.88 -6.63 -4.27
N GLY A 197 -26.90 -7.46 -4.49
CA GLY A 197 -26.74 -8.79 -5.07
C GLY A 197 -26.20 -8.74 -6.49
N GLY A 198 -26.71 -7.85 -7.33
CA GLY A 198 -26.22 -7.65 -8.70
C GLY A 198 -24.79 -7.15 -8.76
N ILE A 199 -24.45 -6.15 -7.94
CA ILE A 199 -23.08 -5.64 -7.83
C ILE A 199 -22.14 -6.70 -7.31
N PHE A 200 -22.51 -7.42 -6.24
CA PHE A 200 -21.69 -8.47 -5.67
C PHE A 200 -21.45 -9.60 -6.68
N CYS A 201 -22.49 -10.02 -7.41
CA CYS A 201 -22.40 -11.04 -8.43
C CYS A 201 -21.48 -10.66 -9.59
N LEU A 202 -21.38 -9.37 -9.93
CA LEU A 202 -20.56 -8.86 -11.01
C LEU A 202 -19.14 -8.49 -10.55
N LEU A 203 -19.01 -7.90 -9.36
CA LEU A 203 -17.72 -7.51 -8.80
C LEU A 203 -16.88 -8.70 -8.34
N LEU A 204 -17.49 -9.77 -7.83
CA LEU A 204 -16.74 -10.91 -7.30
C LEU A 204 -15.91 -11.63 -8.37
N PRO A 205 -16.44 -12.05 -9.53
CA PRO A 205 -15.64 -12.65 -10.59
C PRO A 205 -14.63 -11.66 -11.17
N LEU A 206 -15.02 -10.39 -11.32
CA LEU A 206 -14.11 -9.35 -11.78
C LEU A 206 -12.93 -9.15 -10.81
N ALA A 207 -13.20 -9.07 -9.51
CA ALA A 207 -12.18 -8.97 -8.47
C ALA A 207 -11.23 -10.18 -8.48
N LEU A 208 -11.77 -11.40 -8.71
CA LEU A 208 -10.95 -12.61 -8.82
C LEU A 208 -9.98 -12.52 -10.00
N VAL A 209 -10.46 -12.09 -11.17
CA VAL A 209 -9.61 -11.93 -12.37
C VAL A 209 -8.51 -10.91 -12.12
N PHE A 210 -8.85 -9.73 -11.56
CA PHE A 210 -7.85 -8.70 -11.24
C PHE A 210 -6.91 -9.11 -10.11
N ALA A 211 -7.37 -9.92 -9.14
CA ALA A 211 -6.52 -10.47 -8.10
C ALA A 211 -5.48 -11.44 -8.68
N LEU A 212 -5.90 -12.37 -9.55
CA LEU A 212 -4.98 -13.30 -10.23
C LEU A 212 -3.97 -12.55 -11.12
N LEU A 213 -4.45 -11.56 -11.88
CA LEU A 213 -3.58 -10.68 -12.66
C LEU A 213 -2.60 -9.93 -11.77
N GLY A 214 -3.05 -9.41 -10.63
CA GLY A 214 -2.21 -8.72 -9.65
C GLY A 214 -1.11 -9.61 -9.07
N VAL A 215 -1.42 -10.87 -8.74
CA VAL A 215 -0.43 -11.86 -8.30
C VAL A 215 0.61 -12.09 -9.38
N PHE A 216 0.18 -12.33 -10.61
CA PHE A 216 1.05 -12.54 -11.75
C PHE A 216 2.00 -11.35 -11.98
N LEU A 217 1.45 -10.14 -12.03
CA LEU A 217 2.22 -8.90 -12.20
C LEU A 217 3.18 -8.64 -11.03
N ASN A 218 2.79 -9.01 -9.82
CA ASN A 218 3.66 -8.86 -8.64
C ASN A 218 4.90 -9.76 -8.74
N VAL A 219 4.73 -11.02 -9.15
CA VAL A 219 5.89 -11.94 -9.35
C VAL A 219 6.76 -11.42 -10.50
N LEU A 220 6.17 -11.03 -11.62
CA LEU A 220 6.90 -10.44 -12.75
C LEU A 220 7.70 -9.20 -12.34
N ARG A 221 7.11 -8.31 -11.52
CA ARG A 221 7.77 -7.14 -10.96
C ARG A 221 9.08 -7.51 -10.24
N GLN A 222 9.10 -8.63 -9.50
CA GLN A 222 10.30 -9.06 -8.78
C GLN A 222 11.50 -9.29 -9.71
N PHE A 223 11.27 -9.80 -10.92
CA PHE A 223 12.33 -10.01 -11.91
C PHE A 223 12.76 -8.70 -12.59
N ILE A 224 11.78 -7.90 -13.04
CA ILE A 224 12.06 -6.64 -13.74
C ILE A 224 12.83 -5.66 -12.83
N THR A 225 12.41 -5.49 -11.58
CA THR A 225 13.06 -4.55 -10.65
C THR A 225 14.51 -4.94 -10.36
N ARG A 226 14.81 -6.24 -10.31
CA ARG A 226 16.18 -6.72 -10.10
C ARG A 226 17.06 -6.56 -11.33
N LYS A 227 16.50 -6.77 -12.53
CA LYS A 227 17.20 -6.44 -13.79
C LYS A 227 17.59 -4.95 -13.83
N ILE A 228 16.69 -4.06 -13.43
CA ILE A 228 16.96 -2.62 -13.35
C ILE A 228 18.00 -2.30 -12.27
N ALA A 229 17.81 -2.79 -11.05
CA ALA A 229 18.61 -2.41 -9.90
C ALA A 229 20.04 -2.98 -9.96
N LEU A 230 20.19 -4.24 -10.40
CA LEU A 230 21.44 -4.98 -10.32
C LEU A 230 22.22 -4.96 -11.65
N GLU A 231 21.54 -4.94 -12.80
CA GLU A 231 22.18 -4.96 -14.10
C GLU A 231 22.18 -3.58 -14.76
N GLY A 232 21.42 -2.62 -14.23
CA GLY A 232 21.40 -1.24 -14.74
C GLY A 232 20.72 -1.09 -16.10
N LEU A 233 19.98 -2.12 -16.56
CA LEU A 233 19.32 -2.13 -17.87
C LEU A 233 18.30 -1.00 -18.01
N THR A 234 18.04 -0.59 -19.25
CA THR A 234 17.00 0.38 -19.55
C THR A 234 15.61 -0.20 -19.22
N PHE A 235 14.59 0.65 -19.14
CA PHE A 235 13.23 0.22 -18.85
C PHE A 235 12.73 -0.87 -19.81
N GLY A 236 12.83 -0.64 -21.14
CA GLY A 236 12.35 -1.58 -22.15
C GLY A 236 13.12 -2.91 -22.19
N GLU A 237 14.44 -2.85 -22.04
CA GLU A 237 15.29 -4.04 -21.96
C GLU A 237 14.97 -4.86 -20.71
N SER A 238 14.83 -4.19 -19.56
CA SER A 238 14.51 -4.88 -18.30
C SER A 238 13.16 -5.57 -18.34
N PHE A 239 12.17 -4.96 -19.00
CA PHE A 239 10.86 -5.56 -19.17
C PHE A 239 10.95 -6.81 -20.08
N ARG A 240 11.61 -6.70 -21.23
CA ARG A 240 11.79 -7.83 -22.16
C ARG A 240 12.60 -8.97 -21.55
N GLU A 241 13.73 -8.65 -20.93
CA GLU A 241 14.60 -9.66 -20.32
C GLU A 241 14.01 -10.25 -19.05
N GLY A 242 13.37 -9.41 -18.20
CA GLY A 242 12.65 -9.87 -17.01
C GLY A 242 11.50 -10.81 -17.37
N TRP A 243 10.74 -10.50 -18.43
CA TRP A 243 9.71 -11.36 -18.97
C TRP A 243 10.25 -12.69 -19.50
N ASN A 244 11.35 -12.65 -20.24
CA ASN A 244 11.99 -13.86 -20.79
C ASN A 244 12.54 -14.76 -19.67
N MET A 245 13.20 -14.17 -18.66
CA MET A 245 13.70 -14.89 -17.50
C MET A 245 12.56 -15.52 -16.69
N PHE A 246 11.48 -14.76 -16.47
CA PHE A 246 10.28 -15.25 -15.81
C PHE A 246 9.67 -16.44 -16.55
N LYS A 247 9.47 -16.34 -17.88
CA LYS A 247 8.93 -17.44 -18.70
C LYS A 247 9.78 -18.72 -18.61
N ARG A 248 11.10 -18.58 -18.69
CA ARG A 248 12.02 -19.73 -18.63
C ARG A 248 12.02 -20.42 -17.26
N ASN A 249 11.74 -19.65 -16.19
CA ASN A 249 11.81 -20.12 -14.82
C ASN A 249 10.44 -20.13 -14.12
N LEU A 250 9.33 -20.29 -14.85
CA LEU A 250 7.96 -20.23 -14.31
C LEU A 250 7.76 -21.16 -13.12
N GLY A 251 8.23 -22.43 -13.20
CA GLY A 251 8.10 -23.40 -12.13
C GLY A 251 8.82 -22.96 -10.84
N GLY A 252 10.05 -22.45 -10.99
CA GLY A 252 10.83 -21.95 -9.85
C GLY A 252 10.23 -20.67 -9.25
N ALA A 253 9.74 -19.76 -10.10
CA ALA A 253 9.09 -18.53 -9.68
C ALA A 253 7.77 -18.79 -8.95
N ALA A 254 6.94 -19.69 -9.50
CA ALA A 254 5.67 -20.10 -8.89
C ALA A 254 5.89 -20.81 -7.54
N LEU A 255 6.87 -21.73 -7.47
CA LEU A 255 7.20 -22.43 -6.24
C LEU A 255 7.68 -21.45 -5.16
N MET A 256 8.58 -20.52 -5.51
CA MET A 256 9.05 -19.50 -4.55
C MET A 256 7.91 -18.58 -4.12
N TRP A 257 7.02 -18.19 -5.05
CA TRP A 257 5.84 -17.40 -4.70
C TRP A 257 4.93 -18.14 -3.73
N LEU A 258 4.68 -19.45 -3.95
CA LEU A 258 3.86 -20.27 -3.04
C LEU A 258 4.49 -20.37 -1.64
N VAL A 259 5.81 -20.55 -1.56
CA VAL A 259 6.55 -20.57 -0.30
C VAL A 259 6.45 -19.20 0.41
N MET A 260 6.63 -18.10 -0.32
CA MET A 260 6.49 -16.77 0.23
C MET A 260 5.07 -16.44 0.66
N LEU A 261 4.06 -16.98 -0.01
CA LEU A 261 2.66 -16.90 0.40
C LEU A 261 2.44 -17.63 1.74
N GLY A 262 2.97 -18.85 1.89
CA GLY A 262 2.92 -19.59 3.15
C GLY A 262 3.62 -18.85 4.30
N ILE A 263 4.82 -18.31 4.04
CA ILE A 263 5.54 -17.46 5.01
C ILE A 263 4.71 -16.20 5.33
N GLY A 264 4.10 -15.57 4.34
CA GLY A 264 3.24 -14.40 4.52
C GLY A 264 2.05 -14.68 5.44
N ILE A 265 1.40 -15.83 5.29
CA ILE A 265 0.31 -16.28 6.18
C ILE A 265 0.86 -16.49 7.61
N GLY A 266 1.97 -17.20 7.75
CA GLY A 266 2.61 -17.43 9.06
C GLY A 266 3.02 -16.12 9.75
N VAL A 267 3.60 -15.19 9.00
CA VAL A 267 3.94 -13.84 9.50
C VAL A 267 2.67 -13.08 9.87
N GLY A 268 1.58 -13.18 9.08
CA GLY A 268 0.29 -12.56 9.39
C GLY A 268 -0.25 -13.01 10.75
N VAL A 269 -0.22 -14.32 11.03
CA VAL A 269 -0.61 -14.87 12.35
C VAL A 269 0.34 -14.39 13.45
N ALA A 270 1.66 -14.40 13.18
CA ALA A 270 2.65 -13.91 14.14
C ALA A 270 2.48 -12.42 14.44
N MET A 271 2.06 -11.60 13.48
CA MET A 271 1.79 -10.17 13.67
C MET A 271 0.59 -9.93 14.58
N ILE A 272 -0.45 -10.78 14.57
CA ILE A 272 -1.57 -10.69 15.50
C ILE A 272 -1.06 -10.87 16.93
N ILE A 273 -0.22 -11.87 17.17
CA ILE A 273 0.39 -12.12 18.48
C ILE A 273 1.33 -10.97 18.84
N ALA A 274 2.13 -10.49 17.89
CA ALA A 274 3.07 -9.40 18.10
C ALA A 274 2.36 -8.10 18.51
N VAL A 275 1.19 -7.78 17.97
CA VAL A 275 0.39 -6.61 18.37
C VAL A 275 0.03 -6.69 19.86
N ILE A 276 -0.37 -7.87 20.36
CA ILE A 276 -0.69 -8.07 21.78
C ILE A 276 0.57 -7.87 22.65
N VAL A 277 1.70 -8.44 22.24
CA VAL A 277 2.98 -8.31 22.98
C VAL A 277 3.49 -6.87 22.96
N LEU A 278 3.22 -6.13 21.89
CA LEU A 278 3.65 -4.74 21.71
C LEU A 278 2.70 -3.71 22.35
N ILE A 279 1.65 -4.11 23.06
CA ILE A 279 0.74 -3.15 23.75
C ILE A 279 1.52 -2.11 24.57
N PRO A 280 2.55 -2.44 25.38
CA PRO A 280 3.32 -1.43 26.08
C PRO A 280 4.01 -0.42 25.16
N ALA A 281 4.53 -0.89 24.00
CA ALA A 281 5.14 -0.01 23.01
C ALA A 281 4.10 0.92 22.38
N TYR A 282 2.88 0.42 22.12
CA TYR A 282 1.79 1.24 21.61
C TYR A 282 1.35 2.32 22.62
N ILE A 283 1.37 2.04 23.91
CA ILE A 283 1.07 3.05 24.94
C ILE A 283 2.11 4.17 24.86
N VAL A 284 3.40 3.84 24.80
CA VAL A 284 4.48 4.84 24.68
C VAL A 284 4.34 5.64 23.38
N THR A 285 4.12 4.95 22.24
CA THR A 285 3.96 5.65 20.95
C THR A 285 2.67 6.45 20.89
N ALA A 286 1.60 6.08 21.60
CA ALA A 286 0.38 6.88 21.72
C ALA A 286 0.66 8.20 22.43
N ILE A 287 1.38 8.17 23.57
CA ILE A 287 1.74 9.38 24.31
C ILE A 287 2.61 10.31 23.44
N VAL A 288 3.66 9.77 22.83
CA VAL A 288 4.52 10.53 21.92
C VAL A 288 3.72 11.04 20.71
N GLY A 289 2.82 10.22 20.19
CA GLY A 289 1.95 10.55 19.07
C GLY A 289 1.05 11.75 19.37
N VAL A 290 0.43 11.79 20.54
CA VAL A 290 -0.38 12.95 20.98
C VAL A 290 0.49 14.21 21.07
N MET A 291 1.67 14.12 21.67
CA MET A 291 2.57 15.26 21.82
C MET A 291 3.01 15.83 20.48
N VAL A 292 3.41 14.99 19.53
CA VAL A 292 3.86 15.41 18.20
C VAL A 292 2.70 15.89 17.34
N ALA A 293 1.56 15.20 17.36
CA ALA A 293 0.38 15.55 16.58
C ALA A 293 -0.29 16.85 17.09
N ALA A 294 -0.13 17.18 18.38
CA ALA A 294 -0.64 18.43 18.95
C ALA A 294 -0.04 19.67 18.26
N ILE A 295 1.22 19.62 17.82
CA ILE A 295 1.88 20.77 17.18
C ILE A 295 1.15 21.18 15.90
N PRO A 296 1.05 20.35 14.84
CA PRO A 296 0.33 20.72 13.64
C PRO A 296 -1.18 20.87 13.87
N GLY A 297 -1.76 20.10 14.79
CA GLY A 297 -3.18 20.19 15.14
C GLY A 297 -3.55 21.53 15.75
N LEU A 298 -2.79 22.01 16.73
CA LEU A 298 -3.02 23.32 17.38
C LEU A 298 -2.75 24.47 16.41
N ALA A 299 -1.72 24.35 15.54
CA ALA A 299 -1.48 25.35 14.51
C ALA A 299 -2.66 25.44 13.54
N ALA A 300 -3.18 24.31 13.07
CA ALA A 300 -4.35 24.28 12.19
C ALA A 300 -5.62 24.80 12.89
N PHE A 301 -5.83 24.44 14.14
CA PHE A 301 -6.92 24.97 14.97
C PHE A 301 -6.82 26.49 15.10
N GLY A 302 -5.64 27.04 15.42
CA GLY A 302 -5.42 28.48 15.55
C GLY A 302 -5.73 29.23 14.26
N ILE A 303 -5.26 28.73 13.12
CA ILE A 303 -5.54 29.33 11.80
C ILE A 303 -7.05 29.24 11.49
N ALA A 304 -7.67 28.08 11.67
CA ALA A 304 -9.08 27.90 11.37
C ALA A 304 -10.01 28.74 12.26
N SER A 305 -9.62 29.01 13.51
CA SER A 305 -10.38 29.84 14.44
C SER A 305 -10.48 31.29 14.02
N LEU A 306 -9.58 31.76 13.12
CA LEU A 306 -9.62 33.13 12.57
C LEU A 306 -10.69 33.29 11.49
N PHE A 307 -11.09 32.20 10.82
CA PHE A 307 -11.97 32.23 9.65
C PHE A 307 -13.32 31.53 9.88
N GLY A 308 -13.43 30.73 10.94
CA GLY A 308 -14.60 29.89 11.19
C GLY A 308 -15.03 29.85 12.65
N GLY A 309 -16.19 29.22 12.87
CA GLY A 309 -16.68 28.97 14.24
C GLY A 309 -15.79 27.96 14.98
N LYS A 310 -15.89 27.95 16.33
CA LYS A 310 -15.09 27.09 17.21
C LYS A 310 -15.16 25.61 16.84
N LEU A 311 -16.33 25.12 16.43
CA LEU A 311 -16.52 23.73 16.03
C LEU A 311 -15.73 23.39 14.77
N LEU A 312 -15.75 24.25 13.76
CA LEU A 312 -14.97 24.07 12.52
C LEU A 312 -13.46 24.06 12.80
N ALA A 313 -13.00 24.96 13.68
CA ALA A 313 -11.60 25.01 14.06
C ALA A 313 -11.15 23.72 14.77
N ILE A 314 -11.97 23.17 15.66
CA ILE A 314 -11.70 21.88 16.33
C ILE A 314 -11.62 20.74 15.30
N LEU A 315 -12.58 20.66 14.38
CA LEU A 315 -12.61 19.63 13.32
C LEU A 315 -11.37 19.68 12.44
N ILE A 316 -10.96 20.87 12.01
CA ILE A 316 -9.75 21.06 11.19
C ILE A 316 -8.50 20.69 11.98
N GLY A 317 -8.42 21.11 13.25
CA GLY A 317 -7.30 20.77 14.13
C GLY A 317 -7.13 19.25 14.31
N ILE A 318 -8.23 18.54 14.58
CA ILE A 318 -8.25 17.08 14.69
C ILE A 318 -7.88 16.43 13.34
N LEU A 319 -8.46 16.90 12.24
CA LEU A 319 -8.21 16.34 10.90
C LEU A 319 -6.73 16.42 10.52
N VAL A 320 -6.07 17.53 10.87
CA VAL A 320 -4.63 17.71 10.60
C VAL A 320 -3.77 16.93 11.59
N ALA A 321 -4.15 16.82 12.86
CA ALA A 321 -3.41 16.07 13.88
C ALA A 321 -3.45 14.56 13.63
N LEU A 322 -4.57 14.03 13.16
CA LEU A 322 -4.86 12.59 13.07
C LEU A 322 -3.84 11.81 12.22
N PRO A 323 -3.39 12.26 11.04
CA PRO A 323 -2.38 11.54 10.27
C PRO A 323 -1.05 11.40 11.00
N PHE A 324 -0.60 12.43 11.70
CA PHE A 324 0.63 12.39 12.49
C PHE A 324 0.51 11.43 13.67
N PHE A 325 -0.61 11.51 14.39
CA PHE A 325 -0.90 10.60 15.50
C PHE A 325 -0.92 9.14 15.06
N VAL A 326 -1.67 8.81 14.00
CA VAL A 326 -1.79 7.45 13.49
C VAL A 326 -0.43 6.92 13.00
N THR A 327 0.37 7.75 12.33
CA THR A 327 1.70 7.35 11.85
C THR A 327 2.64 6.98 12.99
N ILE A 328 2.65 7.77 14.06
CA ILE A 328 3.50 7.51 15.24
C ILE A 328 2.96 6.32 16.03
N LEU A 329 1.65 6.26 16.23
CA LEU A 329 1.00 5.13 16.91
C LEU A 329 1.30 3.81 16.19
N ALA A 330 1.24 3.78 14.85
CA ALA A 330 1.50 2.60 14.06
C ALA A 330 3.00 2.22 13.96
N SER A 331 3.92 3.05 14.47
CA SER A 331 5.37 2.84 14.28
C SER A 331 5.88 1.46 14.75
N PRO A 332 5.39 0.82 15.83
CA PRO A 332 5.87 -0.51 16.22
C PRO A 332 5.52 -1.59 15.18
N SER A 333 4.28 -1.60 14.68
CA SER A 333 3.87 -2.53 13.62
C SER A 333 4.53 -2.22 12.29
N THR A 334 4.73 -0.94 11.96
CA THR A 334 5.45 -0.50 10.76
C THR A 334 6.90 -0.98 10.79
N PHE A 335 7.56 -0.94 11.94
CA PHE A 335 8.92 -1.46 12.10
C PHE A 335 8.99 -2.97 11.83
N LEU A 336 8.08 -3.75 12.42
CA LEU A 336 7.99 -5.19 12.14
C LEU A 336 7.69 -5.47 10.66
N GLY A 337 6.75 -4.73 10.07
CA GLY A 337 6.47 -4.79 8.63
C GLY A 337 7.72 -4.51 7.78
N GLY A 338 8.56 -3.56 8.22
CA GLY A 338 9.84 -3.26 7.61
C GLY A 338 10.81 -4.43 7.60
N LEU A 339 10.92 -5.16 8.71
CA LEU A 339 11.76 -6.37 8.80
C LEU A 339 11.28 -7.45 7.82
N VAL A 340 9.97 -7.65 7.74
CA VAL A 340 9.35 -8.60 6.80
C VAL A 340 9.63 -8.19 5.35
N GLN A 341 9.57 -6.89 5.05
CA GLN A 341 9.83 -6.37 3.71
C GLN A 341 11.31 -6.60 3.29
N ILE A 342 12.26 -6.39 4.21
CA ILE A 342 13.69 -6.69 3.95
C ILE A 342 13.88 -8.17 3.72
N TYR A 343 13.30 -9.01 4.58
CA TYR A 343 13.39 -10.46 4.45
C TYR A 343 12.87 -10.91 3.08
N SER A 344 11.67 -10.47 2.71
CA SER A 344 11.06 -10.77 1.41
C SER A 344 11.92 -10.29 0.24
N SER A 345 12.45 -9.06 0.30
CA SER A 345 13.33 -8.51 -0.72
C SER A 345 14.63 -9.32 -0.85
N SER A 346 15.22 -9.73 0.28
CA SER A 346 16.42 -10.56 0.31
C SER A 346 16.18 -11.94 -0.30
N VAL A 347 15.07 -12.61 0.07
CA VAL A 347 14.67 -13.92 -0.51
C VAL A 347 14.57 -13.81 -2.04
N TRP A 348 13.83 -12.84 -2.55
CA TRP A 348 13.67 -12.68 -3.98
C TRP A 348 14.96 -12.28 -4.70
N THR A 349 15.87 -11.54 -4.04
CA THR A 349 17.18 -11.20 -4.62
C THR A 349 18.08 -12.42 -4.71
N LEU A 350 18.11 -13.27 -3.69
CA LEU A 350 18.86 -14.53 -3.72
C LEU A 350 18.27 -15.51 -4.75
N THR A 351 16.94 -15.60 -4.83
CA THR A 351 16.25 -16.41 -5.84
C THR A 351 16.61 -15.98 -7.26
N TYR A 352 16.59 -14.67 -7.52
CA TYR A 352 17.00 -14.11 -8.79
C TYR A 352 18.44 -14.48 -9.15
N ARG A 353 19.37 -14.37 -8.20
CA ARG A 353 20.79 -14.73 -8.40
C ARG A 353 20.96 -16.22 -8.72
N GLU A 354 20.27 -17.08 -7.99
CA GLU A 354 20.32 -18.53 -8.20
C GLU A 354 19.78 -18.92 -9.58
N MET A 355 18.67 -18.30 -10.01
CA MET A 355 18.12 -18.51 -11.36
C MET A 355 19.10 -18.02 -12.45
N LYS A 356 19.69 -16.83 -12.25
CA LYS A 356 20.66 -16.26 -13.20
C LYS A 356 21.91 -17.12 -13.34
N SER A 357 22.44 -17.64 -12.23
CA SER A 357 23.64 -18.51 -12.26
C SER A 357 23.40 -19.79 -13.06
N ARG A 358 22.18 -20.32 -13.01
CA ARG A 358 21.80 -21.52 -13.78
C ARG A 358 21.70 -21.25 -15.27
N GLU A 359 21.18 -20.10 -15.67
CA GLU A 359 21.14 -19.71 -17.08
C GLU A 359 22.53 -19.58 -17.72
N THR A 360 23.53 -19.14 -16.93
CA THR A 360 24.91 -19.02 -17.40
C THR A 360 25.66 -20.35 -17.46
N VAL A 361 25.23 -21.36 -16.70
CA VAL A 361 25.86 -22.69 -16.65
C VAL A 361 25.30 -23.65 -17.71
N THR A 362 24.09 -23.41 -18.23
CA THR A 362 23.57 -24.19 -19.36
C THR A 362 24.27 -23.72 -20.63
N PRO A 363 25.20 -24.50 -21.25
CA PRO A 363 25.86 -24.09 -22.48
C PRO A 363 24.79 -23.87 -23.56
N ALA A 364 24.96 -22.83 -24.33
CA ALA A 364 24.18 -22.68 -25.59
C ALA A 364 24.29 -23.99 -26.36
N GLU A 365 23.13 -24.56 -26.73
CA GLU A 365 23.07 -25.74 -27.58
C GLU A 365 24.01 -25.51 -28.78
N PRO A 366 24.99 -26.40 -29.03
CA PRO A 366 25.94 -26.18 -30.10
C PRO A 366 25.17 -25.93 -31.40
N ALA A 367 25.51 -24.84 -32.08
CA ALA A 367 24.91 -24.50 -33.35
C ALA A 367 24.92 -25.75 -34.25
N PRO A 368 23.82 -26.04 -34.97
CA PRO A 368 23.75 -27.22 -35.82
C PRO A 368 24.96 -27.21 -36.79
N VAL A 369 25.77 -28.24 -36.67
CA VAL A 369 26.92 -28.46 -37.57
C VAL A 369 26.37 -28.52 -38.95
N VAL A 370 26.57 -27.46 -39.75
CA VAL A 370 26.27 -27.46 -41.18
C VAL A 370 27.21 -28.52 -41.81
N GLN A 371 26.66 -29.69 -42.08
CA GLN A 371 27.38 -30.69 -42.84
C GLN A 371 27.68 -30.08 -44.22
N PRO A 372 28.96 -30.08 -44.64
CA PRO A 372 29.26 -29.67 -46.02
C PRO A 372 28.56 -30.61 -46.99
N ALA A 373 27.81 -30.04 -47.94
CA ALA A 373 27.17 -30.77 -49.02
C ALA A 373 28.26 -31.53 -49.78
N GLN A 374 28.08 -32.87 -49.87
CA GLN A 374 28.85 -33.72 -50.75
C GLN A 374 28.47 -33.54 -52.21
#